data_4e7c62f7b371dfa58a137c4ad731c7ff
#
_entry.id   4e7c62f7b371dfa58a137c4ad731c7ff
#
_cell.length_a   1.000
_cell.length_b   1.000
_cell.length_c   1.000
_cell.angle_alpha   90.00
_cell.angle_beta   90.00
_cell.angle_gamma   90.00
#
_symmetry.space_group_name_H-M   'P 1'
#
loop_
_entity.id
_entity.type
_entity.pdbx_description
1 polymer ?
#
loop_
_entity_poly.entity_id
_entity_poly.type
_entity_poly.pdbx_seq_one_letter_code
_entity_poly.pdbx_strand_id
1 'polypeptide(L)' 'MVLPVVRYAGKYWHFDQKLRQLRNVGNPHDWLNLTYFEALYFEGVVVNGYRD' A
#
# COMPACT_ATOMS: atom_id res chain seq x y z
N MET A 1 -11.17 1.18 11.21
CA MET A 1 -9.91 0.45 10.97
C MET A 1 -8.98 1.34 10.14
N VAL A 2 -7.71 1.39 10.53
CA VAL A 2 -6.72 2.20 9.83
C VAL A 2 -5.88 1.30 8.94
N LEU A 3 -5.81 1.62 7.67
CA LEU A 3 -4.98 0.88 6.74
C LEU A 3 -3.53 1.33 6.88
N PRO A 4 -2.58 0.40 6.75
CA PRO A 4 -1.17 0.77 6.79
C PRO A 4 -0.81 1.68 5.62
N VAL A 5 0.17 2.55 5.84
CA VAL A 5 0.68 3.45 4.82
C VAL A 5 2.02 2.93 4.35
N VAL A 6 2.19 2.87 3.04
CA VAL A 6 3.45 2.45 2.43
C VAL A 6 3.93 3.54 1.46
N ARG A 7 5.21 3.53 1.16
CA ARG A 7 5.79 4.47 0.21
C ARG A 7 6.08 3.75 -1.10
N TYR A 8 5.59 4.32 -2.19
CA TYR A 8 5.79 3.73 -3.50
C TYR A 8 5.78 4.84 -4.56
N ALA A 9 6.71 4.78 -5.49
CA ALA A 9 6.80 5.73 -6.59
C ALA A 9 6.85 7.19 -6.11
N GLY A 10 7.54 7.44 -5.00
CA GLY A 10 7.70 8.77 -4.45
C GLY A 10 6.47 9.32 -3.74
N LYS A 11 5.46 8.49 -3.50
CA LYS A 11 4.22 8.91 -2.86
C LYS A 11 3.89 7.97 -1.73
N TYR A 12 2.99 8.41 -0.85
CA TYR A 12 2.48 7.59 0.25
C TYR A 12 1.10 7.07 -0.12
N TRP A 13 0.86 5.79 0.20
CA TRP A 13 -0.36 5.10 -0.18
C TRP A 13 -0.91 4.32 1.00
N HIS A 14 -2.24 4.28 1.11
CA HIS A 14 -2.89 3.33 1.99
C HIS A 14 -2.91 1.98 1.30
N PHE A 15 -2.41 0.95 1.97
CA PHE A 15 -2.38 -0.40 1.41
C PHE A 15 -3.60 -1.18 1.90
N ASP A 16 -4.45 -1.57 0.96
CA ASP A 16 -5.61 -2.40 1.25
C ASP A 16 -5.35 -3.82 0.74
N GLN A 17 -5.04 -4.72 1.67
CA GLN A 17 -4.71 -6.09 1.32
C GLN A 17 -5.91 -6.86 0.79
N LYS A 18 -7.09 -6.60 1.32
CA LYS A 18 -8.29 -7.32 0.90
C LYS A 18 -8.63 -7.03 -0.55
N LEU A 19 -8.55 -5.77 -0.94
CA LEU A 19 -8.84 -5.35 -2.30
C LEU A 19 -7.61 -5.38 -3.19
N ARG A 20 -6.44 -5.59 -2.61
CA ARG A 20 -5.16 -5.55 -3.33
C ARG A 20 -5.02 -4.24 -4.10
N GLN A 21 -5.14 -3.15 -3.35
CA GLN A 21 -5.06 -1.82 -3.91
C GLN A 21 -4.16 -0.93 -3.08
N LEU A 22 -3.55 0.04 -3.76
CA LEU A 22 -2.92 1.18 -3.09
C LEU A 22 -3.77 2.40 -3.40
N ARG A 23 -4.07 3.18 -2.36
CA ARG A 23 -4.82 4.43 -2.53
C ARG A 23 -3.96 5.58 -2.05
N ASN A 24 -3.78 6.57 -2.90
CA ASN A 24 -2.95 7.73 -2.58
C ASN A 24 -3.51 8.47 -1.38
N VAL A 25 -2.65 8.71 -0.38
CA VAL A 25 -3.06 9.38 0.85
C VAL A 25 -3.54 10.80 0.58
N GLY A 26 -2.89 11.48 -0.35
CA GLY A 26 -3.23 12.87 -0.66
C GLY A 26 -4.28 13.04 -1.74
N ASN A 27 -4.65 11.96 -2.43
CA ASN A 27 -5.61 12.04 -3.53
C ASN A 27 -6.41 10.74 -3.62
N PRO A 28 -7.61 10.70 -3.06
CA PRO A 28 -8.41 9.47 -3.02
C PRO A 28 -8.84 8.96 -4.40
N HIS A 29 -8.73 9.76 -5.44
CA HIS A 29 -9.04 9.32 -6.78
C HIS A 29 -7.86 8.65 -7.48
N ASP A 30 -6.68 8.74 -6.90
CA ASP A 30 -5.47 8.15 -7.45
C ASP A 30 -5.20 6.84 -6.72
N TRP A 31 -5.49 5.71 -7.35
CA TRP A 31 -5.31 4.41 -6.74
C TRP A 31 -4.84 3.41 -7.79
N LEU A 32 -4.19 2.35 -7.32
CA LEU A 32 -3.60 1.34 -8.17
C LEU A 32 -4.09 -0.04 -7.77
N ASN A 33 -4.35 -0.88 -8.75
CA ASN A 33 -4.60 -2.29 -8.51
C ASN A 33 -3.28 -3.03 -8.44
N LEU A 34 -3.17 -3.97 -7.51
CA LEU A 34 -1.96 -4.74 -7.30
C LEU A 34 -2.18 -6.18 -7.76
N THR A 35 -1.13 -6.79 -8.32
CA THR A 35 -1.14 -8.22 -8.55
C THR A 35 -0.97 -8.94 -7.21
N TYR A 36 -1.22 -10.24 -7.21
CA TYR A 36 -1.02 -11.05 -6.01
C TYR A 36 0.41 -10.90 -5.46
N PHE A 37 1.41 -10.93 -6.35
CA PHE A 37 2.80 -10.83 -5.92
C PHE A 37 3.14 -9.45 -5.37
N GLU A 38 2.57 -8.42 -5.96
CA GLU A 38 2.77 -7.07 -5.45
C GLU A 38 2.14 -6.91 -4.07
N ALA A 39 0.96 -7.47 -3.88
CA ALA A 39 0.30 -7.43 -2.58
C ALA A 39 1.13 -8.16 -1.52
N LEU A 40 1.73 -9.29 -1.86
CA LEU A 40 2.62 -10.00 -0.95
C LEU A 40 3.84 -9.16 -0.59
N TYR A 41 4.40 -8.46 -1.54
CA TYR A 41 5.54 -7.59 -1.29
C TYR A 41 5.19 -6.50 -0.28
N PHE A 42 4.08 -5.82 -0.47
CA PHE A 42 3.68 -4.75 0.44
C PHE A 42 3.28 -5.29 1.81
N GLU A 43 2.68 -6.46 1.85
CA GLU A 43 2.36 -7.09 3.12
C GLU A 43 3.64 -7.37 3.91
N GLY A 44 4.69 -7.84 3.24
CA GLY A 44 5.98 -8.07 3.88
C GLY A 44 6.58 -6.79 4.43
N VAL A 45 6.47 -5.70 3.68
CA VAL A 45 6.96 -4.39 4.12
C VAL A 45 6.25 -3.96 5.40
N VAL A 46 4.94 -4.12 5.45
CA VAL A 46 4.15 -3.72 6.61
C VAL A 46 4.48 -4.59 7.83
N VAL A 47 4.56 -5.91 7.63
CA VAL A 47 4.80 -6.83 8.73
C VAL A 47 6.20 -6.65 9.30
N ASN A 48 7.19 -6.38 8.46
CA ASN A 48 8.57 -6.22 8.90
C ASN A 48 8.85 -4.86 9.54
N GLY A 49 7.82 -4.06 9.70
CA GLY A 49 7.99 -2.77 10.34
C GLY A 49 8.63 -1.78 9.40
N TYR A 50 7.98 -1.44 8.41
CA TYR A 50 8.25 -0.35 7.50
C TYR A 50 9.31 0.62 8.02
N ARG A 51 10.54 0.24 7.90
CA ARG A 51 11.65 1.04 8.38
C ARG A 51 12.47 1.53 7.24
N ASP A 52 12.99 2.65 7.41
CA ASP A 52 13.92 3.18 6.45
C ASP A 52 15.28 3.15 6.91
#